data_f0bd3abff883718e33418367b9243890
#
_entry.id   f0bd3abff883718e33418367b9243890
#
_cell.length_a   1.000
_cell.length_b   1.000
_cell.length_c   1.000
_cell.angle_alpha   90.00
_cell.angle_beta   90.00
_cell.angle_gamma   90.00
#
_symmetry.space_group_name_H-M   'P 1'
#
loop_
_entity.id
_entity.type
_entity.pdbx_description
1 polymer ?
#
loop_
_entity_poly.entity_id
_entity_poly.type
_entity_poly.pdbx_seq_one_letter_code
_entity_poly.pdbx_strand_id
1 'polypeptide(L)'
;TGVPISVIVAKVLVRTLFNPKAEGLSLEDYKPGDKLIPWKVVAEYKGNDLAGMEYEQLLPWVNPGEGAFRVITGDFVTTEEGTTGIVHIAPTFGADDDRVAKANGIPPLMMLDKDGNRRPMVDMTGKFYLIEDLEPDFVKQNIDVAAYGEYAGRYVKNAYDAALTADDATLDIDICVLLKQTNKVFKIEKHVHSYPHCWRTDKPVLYYPLDSWFIRTTACRDRMIELNNTINWKPQSTGSGRFGK
;
A
#
# COMPACT_ATOMS: atom_id res chain seq x y z
N THR A 1 9.04 -20.43 -16.14
CA THR A 1 10.51 -20.42 -16.36
C THR A 1 11.15 -21.79 -16.13
N GLY A 2 10.52 -22.70 -15.36
CA GLY A 2 11.12 -23.99 -14.98
C GLY A 2 12.24 -23.91 -13.93
N VAL A 3 12.49 -22.74 -13.38
CA VAL A 3 13.46 -22.56 -12.30
C VAL A 3 12.72 -22.58 -10.96
N PRO A 4 13.14 -23.41 -9.98
CA PRO A 4 12.56 -23.43 -8.65
C PRO A 4 12.77 -22.08 -7.94
N ILE A 5 11.73 -21.60 -7.27
CA ILE A 5 11.77 -20.42 -6.41
C ILE A 5 11.27 -20.75 -5.01
N SER A 6 11.70 -20.00 -4.03
CA SER A 6 11.14 -20.06 -2.68
C SER A 6 10.28 -18.83 -2.42
N VAL A 7 9.12 -19.03 -1.80
CA VAL A 7 8.22 -17.95 -1.41
C VAL A 7 7.84 -18.09 0.06
N ILE A 8 7.62 -16.98 0.74
CA ILE A 8 7.17 -16.91 2.12
C ILE A 8 5.69 -16.55 2.12
N VAL A 9 4.87 -17.41 2.71
CA VAL A 9 3.42 -17.22 2.82
C VAL A 9 2.91 -17.73 4.16
N ALA A 10 1.75 -17.26 4.60
CA ALA A 10 1.14 -17.81 5.81
C ALA A 10 0.76 -19.29 5.64
N LYS A 11 1.09 -20.12 6.62
CA LYS A 11 0.86 -21.58 6.60
C LYS A 11 -0.58 -21.95 6.26
N VAL A 12 -1.55 -21.24 6.81
CA VAL A 12 -2.99 -21.50 6.59
C VAL A 12 -3.41 -21.24 5.13
N LEU A 13 -2.67 -20.43 4.38
CA LEU A 13 -2.96 -20.06 2.99
C LEU A 13 -2.23 -20.92 1.96
N VAL A 14 -1.33 -21.80 2.39
CA VAL A 14 -0.53 -22.63 1.47
C VAL A 14 -1.41 -23.42 0.50
N ARG A 15 -2.47 -24.07 0.99
CA ARG A 15 -3.37 -24.89 0.16
C ARG A 15 -4.32 -24.07 -0.73
N THR A 16 -4.49 -22.80 -0.46
CA THR A 16 -5.23 -21.86 -1.31
C THR A 16 -4.34 -21.36 -2.45
N LEU A 17 -3.07 -21.11 -2.16
CA LEU A 17 -2.10 -20.57 -3.11
C LEU A 17 -1.49 -21.66 -4.01
N PHE A 18 -1.32 -22.88 -3.49
CA PHE A 18 -0.69 -24.00 -4.20
C PHE A 18 -1.65 -25.17 -4.33
N ASN A 19 -1.62 -25.84 -5.48
CA ASN A 19 -2.48 -27.00 -5.71
C ASN A 19 -2.04 -28.18 -4.81
N PRO A 20 -2.91 -28.68 -3.90
CA PRO A 20 -2.55 -29.79 -3.02
C PRO A 20 -2.14 -31.08 -3.74
N LYS A 21 -2.62 -31.31 -4.97
CA LYS A 21 -2.26 -32.49 -5.78
C LYS A 21 -0.83 -32.47 -6.29
N ALA A 22 -0.18 -31.31 -6.22
CA ALA A 22 1.19 -31.11 -6.65
C ALA A 22 2.20 -31.13 -5.47
N GLU A 23 1.70 -31.31 -4.23
CA GLU A 23 2.54 -31.38 -3.05
C GLU A 23 3.45 -32.62 -3.12
N GLY A 24 4.77 -32.40 -2.95
CA GLY A 24 5.76 -33.47 -2.94
C GLY A 24 6.07 -34.11 -4.29
N LEU A 25 5.50 -33.62 -5.40
CA LEU A 25 5.92 -34.05 -6.73
C LEU A 25 7.39 -33.63 -6.98
N SER A 26 8.08 -34.39 -7.83
CA SER A 26 9.46 -34.07 -8.19
C SER A 26 9.56 -32.76 -8.95
N LEU A 27 10.46 -31.87 -8.50
CA LEU A 27 10.77 -30.62 -9.20
C LEU A 27 11.55 -30.90 -10.49
N GLU A 28 12.27 -32.01 -10.56
CA GLU A 28 13.10 -32.40 -11.72
C GLU A 28 12.27 -32.86 -12.90
N ASP A 29 11.08 -33.43 -12.63
CA ASP A 29 10.16 -33.91 -13.68
C ASP A 29 9.28 -32.80 -14.27
N TYR A 30 9.28 -31.61 -13.67
CA TYR A 30 8.44 -30.49 -14.10
C TYR A 30 8.92 -29.90 -15.42
N LYS A 31 7.99 -29.73 -16.36
CA LYS A 31 8.24 -29.01 -17.62
C LYS A 31 7.40 -27.73 -17.66
N PRO A 32 7.98 -26.61 -18.19
CA PRO A 32 7.24 -25.38 -18.38
C PRO A 32 5.95 -25.63 -19.19
N GLY A 33 4.81 -25.26 -18.61
CA GLY A 33 3.47 -25.49 -19.19
C GLY A 33 2.68 -26.62 -18.54
N ASP A 34 3.28 -27.44 -17.68
CA ASP A 34 2.57 -28.45 -16.91
C ASP A 34 1.51 -27.79 -16.00
N LYS A 35 0.33 -28.39 -15.92
CA LYS A 35 -0.79 -27.87 -15.10
C LYS A 35 -0.56 -28.00 -13.61
N LEU A 36 0.24 -28.99 -13.19
CA LEU A 36 0.59 -29.23 -11.80
C LEU A 36 2.02 -28.75 -11.55
N ILE A 37 2.16 -27.64 -10.86
CA ILE A 37 3.45 -27.08 -10.49
C ILE A 37 3.87 -27.71 -9.16
N PRO A 38 4.95 -28.53 -9.13
CA PRO A 38 5.43 -29.17 -7.91
C PRO A 38 5.81 -28.16 -6.82
N TRP A 39 5.52 -28.48 -5.58
CA TRP A 39 5.91 -27.67 -4.46
C TRP A 39 6.12 -28.50 -3.19
N LYS A 40 6.88 -27.96 -2.26
CA LYS A 40 7.06 -28.51 -0.93
C LYS A 40 7.34 -27.42 0.09
N VAL A 41 6.98 -27.64 1.35
CA VAL A 41 7.40 -26.77 2.45
C VAL A 41 8.87 -27.06 2.74
N VAL A 42 9.70 -26.04 2.72
CA VAL A 42 11.16 -26.16 2.99
C VAL A 42 11.51 -25.73 4.41
N ALA A 43 10.75 -24.81 5.01
CA ALA A 43 10.93 -24.36 6.38
C ALA A 43 9.63 -23.72 6.92
N GLU A 44 9.52 -23.63 8.23
CA GLU A 44 8.44 -22.93 8.93
C GLU A 44 9.06 -21.92 9.91
N TYR A 45 8.50 -20.69 9.91
CA TYR A 45 8.92 -19.59 10.77
C TYR A 45 7.70 -18.96 11.45
N LYS A 46 7.91 -18.35 12.58
CA LYS A 46 6.94 -17.40 13.15
C LYS A 46 7.12 -16.05 12.48
N GLY A 47 6.06 -15.24 12.38
CA GLY A 47 6.15 -13.90 11.82
C GLY A 47 7.24 -13.03 12.48
N ASN A 48 7.41 -13.16 13.79
CA ASN A 48 8.46 -12.44 14.52
C ASN A 48 9.88 -12.84 14.12
N ASP A 49 10.09 -14.07 13.65
CA ASP A 49 11.42 -14.55 13.22
C ASP A 49 11.85 -13.87 11.90
N LEU A 50 10.89 -13.29 11.16
CA LEU A 50 11.13 -12.56 9.92
C LEU A 50 11.41 -11.07 10.15
N ALA A 51 11.18 -10.55 11.35
CA ALA A 51 11.39 -9.15 11.67
C ALA A 51 12.84 -8.74 11.45
N GLY A 52 13.04 -7.60 10.76
CA GLY A 52 14.36 -7.08 10.41
C GLY A 52 14.96 -7.68 9.12
N MET A 53 14.31 -8.67 8.50
CA MET A 53 14.76 -9.18 7.19
C MET A 53 14.65 -8.04 6.15
N GLU A 54 15.74 -7.78 5.44
CA GLU A 54 15.79 -6.80 4.38
C GLU A 54 15.45 -7.44 3.03
N TYR A 55 14.91 -6.64 2.12
CA TYR A 55 14.56 -7.06 0.77
C TYR A 55 14.79 -5.93 -0.24
N GLU A 56 14.98 -6.30 -1.51
CA GLU A 56 15.16 -5.35 -2.60
C GLU A 56 13.85 -4.59 -2.89
N GLN A 57 13.98 -3.30 -3.19
CA GLN A 57 12.87 -2.51 -3.68
C GLN A 57 12.29 -3.10 -4.96
N LEU A 58 10.98 -3.36 -4.98
CA LEU A 58 10.32 -4.01 -6.13
C LEU A 58 10.31 -3.11 -7.36
N LEU A 59 9.99 -1.83 -7.19
CA LEU A 59 9.97 -0.79 -8.23
C LEU A 59 10.96 0.33 -7.83
N PRO A 60 12.23 0.22 -8.23
CA PRO A 60 13.28 1.12 -7.75
C PRO A 60 13.28 2.47 -8.50
N TRP A 61 12.12 3.09 -8.60
CA TRP A 61 11.95 4.37 -9.29
C TRP A 61 12.48 5.56 -8.48
N VAL A 62 12.24 5.53 -7.17
CA VAL A 62 12.63 6.59 -6.24
C VAL A 62 13.19 5.94 -4.98
N ASN A 63 14.34 6.42 -4.51
CA ASN A 63 14.94 5.95 -3.26
C ASN A 63 14.30 6.67 -2.05
N PRO A 64 13.66 5.96 -1.13
CA PRO A 64 13.05 6.57 0.05
C PRO A 64 14.06 6.83 1.20
N GLY A 65 15.30 6.34 1.07
CA GLY A 65 16.31 6.41 2.11
C GLY A 65 16.58 5.08 2.81
N GLU A 66 17.50 5.11 3.77
CA GLU A 66 17.95 3.93 4.51
C GLU A 66 16.84 3.30 5.36
N GLY A 67 16.86 1.98 5.46
CA GLY A 67 15.96 1.20 6.32
C GLY A 67 14.54 1.05 5.84
N ALA A 68 14.23 1.45 4.59
CA ALA A 68 12.89 1.41 4.03
C ALA A 68 12.38 -0.02 3.77
N PHE A 69 13.23 -0.88 3.22
CA PHE A 69 12.82 -2.20 2.68
C PHE A 69 13.19 -3.32 3.64
N ARG A 70 12.48 -3.38 4.76
CA ARG A 70 12.63 -4.45 5.77
C ARG A 70 11.28 -4.91 6.29
N VAL A 71 11.23 -6.15 6.73
CA VAL A 71 10.05 -6.73 7.36
C VAL A 71 9.91 -6.17 8.78
N ILE A 72 8.72 -5.69 9.10
CA ILE A 72 8.31 -5.28 10.44
C ILE A 72 7.08 -6.07 10.88
N THR A 73 6.78 -6.11 12.16
CA THR A 73 5.60 -6.78 12.69
C THR A 73 4.44 -5.79 12.88
N GLY A 74 3.21 -6.28 12.67
CA GLY A 74 1.99 -5.51 12.90
C GLY A 74 0.84 -6.42 13.32
N ASP A 75 0.07 -5.98 14.30
CA ASP A 75 -1.08 -6.71 14.86
C ASP A 75 -2.32 -6.72 13.94
N PHE A 76 -2.31 -5.88 12.91
CA PHE A 76 -3.37 -5.79 11.89
C PHE A 76 -3.18 -6.76 10.71
N VAL A 77 -2.08 -7.50 10.67
CA VAL A 77 -1.83 -8.49 9.61
C VAL A 77 -2.78 -9.67 9.77
N THR A 78 -3.57 -9.95 8.75
CA THR A 78 -4.53 -11.05 8.73
C THR A 78 -4.12 -12.18 7.79
N THR A 79 -4.72 -13.34 8.00
CA THR A 79 -4.58 -14.53 7.14
C THR A 79 -5.91 -14.91 6.50
N GLU A 80 -6.77 -13.92 6.27
CA GLU A 80 -8.07 -14.10 5.63
C GLU A 80 -7.93 -14.46 4.15
N GLU A 81 -9.03 -14.93 3.55
CA GLU A 81 -9.07 -15.28 2.12
C GLU A 81 -8.66 -14.07 1.26
N GLY A 82 -7.84 -14.31 0.26
CA GLY A 82 -7.31 -13.26 -0.62
C GLY A 82 -6.05 -12.55 -0.11
N THR A 83 -5.52 -12.94 1.06
CA THR A 83 -4.25 -12.42 1.59
C THR A 83 -3.12 -13.43 1.49
N THR A 84 -1.90 -13.02 1.82
CA THR A 84 -0.72 -13.91 1.92
C THR A 84 -0.22 -14.05 3.36
N GLY A 85 -0.80 -13.30 4.30
CA GLY A 85 -0.28 -13.15 5.67
C GLY A 85 0.93 -12.22 5.74
N ILE A 86 1.26 -11.55 4.64
CA ILE A 86 2.30 -10.51 4.55
C ILE A 86 1.64 -9.32 3.86
N VAL A 87 1.69 -8.15 4.51
CA VAL A 87 1.03 -6.93 4.05
C VAL A 87 2.09 -5.94 3.59
N HIS A 88 1.91 -5.39 2.39
CA HIS A 88 2.70 -4.26 1.92
C HIS A 88 2.28 -2.98 2.67
N ILE A 89 3.25 -2.21 3.12
CA ILE A 89 3.03 -0.94 3.84
C ILE A 89 3.41 0.22 2.94
N ALA A 90 2.48 1.18 2.79
CA ALA A 90 2.67 2.43 2.05
C ALA A 90 2.51 3.65 2.98
N PRO A 91 3.55 4.02 3.75
CA PRO A 91 3.47 5.04 4.81
C PRO A 91 2.94 6.40 4.34
N THR A 92 3.20 6.75 3.07
CA THR A 92 2.79 8.02 2.50
C THR A 92 1.27 8.12 2.28
N PHE A 93 0.57 7.00 2.07
CA PHE A 93 -0.83 7.02 1.63
C PHE A 93 -1.80 6.30 2.57
N GLY A 94 -1.34 5.46 3.48
CA GLY A 94 -2.14 4.74 4.46
C GLY A 94 -1.95 5.31 5.87
N ALA A 95 -3.04 5.64 6.58
CA ALA A 95 -2.94 6.19 7.95
C ALA A 95 -2.40 5.15 8.95
N ASP A 96 -2.84 3.90 8.85
CA ASP A 96 -2.32 2.81 9.68
C ASP A 96 -0.89 2.44 9.29
N ASP A 97 -0.59 2.47 7.99
CA ASP A 97 0.75 2.24 7.45
C ASP A 97 1.74 3.30 7.96
N ASP A 98 1.37 4.58 7.92
CA ASP A 98 2.17 5.69 8.45
C ASP A 98 2.43 5.53 9.96
N ARG A 99 1.39 5.16 10.73
CA ARG A 99 1.51 4.94 12.18
C ARG A 99 2.51 3.82 12.49
N VAL A 100 2.39 2.68 11.83
CA VAL A 100 3.27 1.53 12.04
C VAL A 100 4.68 1.80 11.53
N ALA A 101 4.82 2.45 10.38
CA ALA A 101 6.10 2.85 9.83
C ALA A 101 6.86 3.79 10.77
N LYS A 102 6.21 4.83 11.30
CA LYS A 102 6.79 5.75 12.29
C LYS A 102 7.25 5.04 13.56
N ALA A 103 6.43 4.11 14.07
CA ALA A 103 6.79 3.33 15.26
C ALA A 103 8.02 2.44 15.05
N ASN A 104 8.31 2.05 13.81
CA ASN A 104 9.43 1.21 13.44
C ASN A 104 10.57 1.95 12.72
N GLY A 105 10.50 3.28 12.59
CA GLY A 105 11.52 4.09 11.92
C GLY A 105 11.65 3.81 10.41
N ILE A 106 10.55 3.43 9.75
CA ILE A 106 10.51 3.27 8.29
C ILE A 106 10.26 4.62 7.64
N PRO A 107 11.13 5.09 6.73
CA PRO A 107 10.95 6.36 6.05
C PRO A 107 9.79 6.29 5.05
N PRO A 108 8.95 7.35 4.94
CA PRO A 108 7.98 7.46 3.86
C PRO A 108 8.67 7.75 2.53
N LEU A 109 8.13 7.21 1.45
CA LEU A 109 8.57 7.55 0.10
C LEU A 109 8.06 8.95 -0.26
N MET A 110 8.97 9.92 -0.26
CA MET A 110 8.67 11.33 -0.57
C MET A 110 9.68 11.86 -1.58
N MET A 111 9.21 12.73 -2.45
CA MET A 111 10.03 13.48 -3.40
C MET A 111 10.19 14.93 -2.94
N LEU A 112 11.10 15.67 -3.57
CA LEU A 112 11.33 17.08 -3.32
C LEU A 112 10.93 17.88 -4.57
N ASP A 113 9.97 18.82 -4.42
CA ASP A 113 9.61 19.73 -5.49
C ASP A 113 10.62 20.86 -5.68
N LYS A 114 10.50 21.66 -6.74
CA LYS A 114 11.40 22.79 -7.04
C LYS A 114 11.43 23.87 -5.95
N ASP A 115 10.39 23.93 -5.14
CA ASP A 115 10.30 24.90 -4.04
C ASP A 115 10.89 24.36 -2.74
N GLY A 116 11.44 23.15 -2.76
CA GLY A 116 12.04 22.49 -1.61
C GLY A 116 11.02 21.82 -0.68
N ASN A 117 9.78 21.62 -1.10
CA ASN A 117 8.77 20.97 -0.29
C ASN A 117 8.79 19.45 -0.52
N ARG A 118 8.60 18.71 0.55
CA ARG A 118 8.41 17.26 0.46
C ARG A 118 7.01 16.94 -0.07
N ARG A 119 6.96 16.10 -1.09
CA ARG A 119 5.73 15.69 -1.77
C ARG A 119 5.66 14.17 -1.89
N PRO A 120 4.46 13.56 -1.87
CA PRO A 120 4.30 12.17 -2.31
C PRO A 120 4.72 12.01 -3.77
N MET A 121 4.79 10.77 -4.26
CA MET A 121 5.08 10.52 -5.69
C MET A 121 4.00 11.02 -6.65
N VAL A 122 2.80 11.26 -6.16
CA VAL A 122 1.68 11.78 -6.94
C VAL A 122 1.21 13.12 -6.42
N ASP A 123 0.71 13.95 -7.30
CA ASP A 123 0.11 15.23 -6.96
C ASP A 123 -1.35 15.08 -6.46
N MET A 124 -1.98 16.17 -6.08
CA MET A 124 -3.36 16.18 -5.58
C MET A 124 -4.41 15.81 -6.65
N THR A 125 -4.03 15.75 -7.92
CA THR A 125 -4.89 15.28 -9.01
C THR A 125 -4.77 13.77 -9.25
N GLY A 126 -3.81 13.11 -8.61
CA GLY A 126 -3.51 11.70 -8.77
C GLY A 126 -2.55 11.40 -9.91
N LYS A 127 -1.76 12.37 -10.36
CA LYS A 127 -0.70 12.22 -11.35
C LYS A 127 0.64 12.01 -10.69
N PHE A 128 1.46 11.11 -11.24
CA PHE A 128 2.88 11.11 -10.92
C PHE A 128 3.53 12.43 -11.33
N TYR A 129 4.36 12.99 -10.45
CA TYR A 129 5.09 14.22 -10.76
C TYR A 129 5.93 14.06 -12.02
N LEU A 130 5.97 15.11 -12.84
CA LEU A 130 6.92 15.19 -13.93
C LEU A 130 8.33 15.40 -13.36
N ILE A 131 9.34 14.86 -14.01
CA ILE A 131 10.74 14.98 -13.56
C ILE A 131 11.17 16.44 -13.51
N GLU A 132 10.73 17.23 -14.49
CA GLU A 132 10.99 18.68 -14.55
C GLU A 132 10.34 19.49 -13.42
N ASP A 133 9.39 18.97 -12.67
CA ASP A 133 8.76 19.65 -11.53
C ASP A 133 9.46 19.36 -10.19
N LEU A 134 10.48 18.51 -10.23
CA LEU A 134 11.25 18.09 -9.06
C LEU A 134 12.57 18.89 -8.94
N GLU A 135 13.11 18.91 -7.72
CA GLU A 135 14.37 19.54 -7.43
C GLU A 135 15.52 18.76 -8.12
N PRO A 136 16.42 19.44 -8.90
CA PRO A 136 17.39 18.75 -9.76
C PRO A 136 18.43 17.89 -9.02
N ASP A 137 18.90 18.30 -7.86
CA ASP A 137 19.87 17.51 -7.08
C ASP A 137 19.21 16.30 -6.45
N PHE A 138 17.96 16.44 -6.00
CA PHE A 138 17.15 15.31 -5.53
C PHE A 138 16.95 14.27 -6.65
N VAL A 139 16.59 14.71 -7.86
CA VAL A 139 16.42 13.82 -9.03
C VAL A 139 17.69 13.03 -9.29
N LYS A 140 18.84 13.72 -9.34
CA LYS A 140 20.14 13.10 -9.63
C LYS A 140 20.55 12.06 -8.58
N GLN A 141 20.20 12.28 -7.30
CA GLN A 141 20.63 11.44 -6.19
C GLN A 141 19.65 10.28 -5.90
N ASN A 142 18.35 10.48 -6.16
CA ASN A 142 17.32 9.60 -5.63
C ASN A 142 16.37 9.00 -6.67
N ILE A 143 16.40 9.44 -7.93
CA ILE A 143 15.46 8.96 -8.95
C ILE A 143 16.17 8.22 -10.05
N ASP A 144 15.70 7.00 -10.36
CA ASP A 144 16.01 6.36 -11.63
C ASP A 144 15.18 7.03 -12.74
N VAL A 145 15.80 8.00 -13.43
CA VAL A 145 15.14 8.82 -14.44
C VAL A 145 14.63 7.98 -15.61
N ALA A 146 15.35 6.92 -15.98
CA ALA A 146 14.94 6.05 -17.09
C ALA A 146 13.68 5.24 -16.71
N ALA A 147 13.70 4.60 -15.54
CA ALA A 147 12.59 3.77 -15.08
C ALA A 147 11.36 4.60 -14.64
N TYR A 148 11.57 5.68 -13.90
CA TYR A 148 10.47 6.55 -13.45
C TYR A 148 9.86 7.35 -14.59
N GLY A 149 10.66 7.80 -15.56
CA GLY A 149 10.25 8.65 -16.66
C GLY A 149 9.13 8.06 -17.53
N GLU A 150 9.03 6.72 -17.61
CA GLU A 150 7.94 6.05 -18.31
C GLU A 150 6.57 6.24 -17.63
N TYR A 151 6.57 6.58 -16.33
CA TYR A 151 5.38 6.74 -15.51
C TYR A 151 5.10 8.20 -15.14
N ALA A 152 6.08 9.09 -15.26
CA ALA A 152 5.94 10.52 -14.97
C ALA A 152 4.77 11.14 -15.75
N GLY A 153 3.93 11.91 -15.07
CA GLY A 153 2.75 12.55 -15.65
C GLY A 153 1.54 11.64 -15.88
N ARG A 154 1.62 10.34 -15.60
CA ARG A 154 0.49 9.42 -15.73
C ARG A 154 -0.39 9.46 -14.48
N TYR A 155 -1.69 9.27 -14.65
CA TYR A 155 -2.63 9.11 -13.54
C TYR A 155 -2.55 7.71 -12.92
N VAL A 156 -2.67 7.63 -11.60
CA VAL A 156 -2.72 6.34 -10.88
C VAL A 156 -4.03 5.59 -11.07
N LYS A 157 -5.08 6.27 -11.53
CA LYS A 157 -6.38 5.66 -11.89
C LYS A 157 -6.93 6.32 -13.15
N ASN A 158 -7.44 5.51 -14.09
CA ASN A 158 -8.08 6.01 -15.31
C ASN A 158 -9.23 6.99 -15.02
N ALA A 159 -9.98 6.76 -13.93
CA ALA A 159 -11.09 7.63 -13.53
C ALA A 159 -10.69 9.10 -13.20
N TYR A 160 -9.41 9.38 -13.02
CA TYR A 160 -8.90 10.73 -12.82
C TYR A 160 -8.61 11.45 -14.15
N ASP A 161 -8.41 10.71 -15.23
CA ASP A 161 -8.18 11.24 -16.57
C ASP A 161 -9.51 11.30 -17.35
N ALA A 162 -9.92 12.49 -17.75
CA ALA A 162 -11.14 12.67 -18.54
C ALA A 162 -11.03 12.15 -19.99
N ALA A 163 -9.82 11.91 -20.47
CA ALA A 163 -9.57 11.36 -21.81
C ALA A 163 -9.62 9.82 -21.85
N LEU A 164 -9.61 9.16 -20.70
CA LEU A 164 -9.61 7.69 -20.58
C LEU A 164 -10.99 7.14 -20.22
N THR A 165 -11.23 5.92 -20.67
CA THR A 165 -12.44 5.15 -20.39
C THR A 165 -12.13 3.91 -19.54
N ALA A 166 -13.15 3.16 -19.14
CA ALA A 166 -12.99 1.91 -18.42
C ALA A 166 -12.32 0.80 -19.26
N ASP A 167 -12.33 0.93 -20.59
CA ASP A 167 -11.76 -0.06 -21.52
C ASP A 167 -10.27 0.21 -21.82
N ASP A 168 -9.76 1.38 -21.44
CA ASP A 168 -8.36 1.72 -21.64
C ASP A 168 -7.45 0.95 -20.66
N ALA A 169 -6.23 0.64 -21.10
CA ALA A 169 -5.23 -0.03 -20.27
C ALA A 169 -4.96 0.79 -18.99
N THR A 170 -4.94 0.10 -17.86
CA THR A 170 -4.67 0.72 -16.57
C THR A 170 -3.18 0.67 -16.23
N LEU A 171 -2.73 1.58 -15.40
CA LEU A 171 -1.38 1.56 -14.82
C LEU A 171 -1.07 0.22 -14.12
N ASP A 172 -2.06 -0.38 -13.46
CA ASP A 172 -1.90 -1.67 -12.79
C ASP A 172 -1.49 -2.78 -13.75
N ILE A 173 -2.05 -2.79 -14.97
CA ILE A 173 -1.70 -3.75 -16.01
C ILE A 173 -0.24 -3.57 -16.44
N ASP A 174 0.20 -2.32 -16.67
CA ASP A 174 1.57 -2.02 -17.08
C ASP A 174 2.58 -2.43 -16.00
N ILE A 175 2.28 -2.16 -14.74
CA ILE A 175 3.11 -2.62 -13.60
C ILE A 175 3.15 -4.15 -13.55
N CYS A 176 2.02 -4.83 -13.72
CA CYS A 176 1.98 -6.30 -13.78
C CYS A 176 2.85 -6.86 -14.93
N VAL A 177 2.81 -6.22 -16.10
CA VAL A 177 3.64 -6.59 -17.25
C VAL A 177 5.13 -6.39 -16.95
N LEU A 178 5.51 -5.23 -16.40
CA LEU A 178 6.87 -4.93 -15.97
C LEU A 178 7.39 -5.99 -14.98
N LEU A 179 6.63 -6.29 -13.93
CA LEU A 179 7.01 -7.28 -12.92
C LEU A 179 7.13 -8.69 -13.51
N LYS A 180 6.28 -9.04 -14.48
CA LYS A 180 6.38 -10.32 -15.19
C LYS A 180 7.62 -10.39 -16.07
N GLN A 181 7.93 -9.33 -16.81
CA GLN A 181 9.12 -9.26 -17.67
C GLN A 181 10.42 -9.33 -16.87
N THR A 182 10.42 -8.72 -15.68
CA THR A 182 11.58 -8.72 -14.77
C THR A 182 11.61 -9.94 -13.84
N ASN A 183 10.68 -10.90 -14.00
CA ASN A 183 10.56 -12.12 -13.18
C ASN A 183 10.39 -11.83 -11.66
N LYS A 184 9.73 -10.73 -11.32
CA LYS A 184 9.48 -10.28 -9.94
C LYS A 184 8.04 -10.49 -9.47
N VAL A 185 7.21 -11.19 -10.24
CA VAL A 185 5.81 -11.49 -9.89
C VAL A 185 5.62 -12.99 -9.66
N PHE A 186 5.00 -13.35 -8.56
CA PHE A 186 4.62 -14.72 -8.26
C PHE A 186 3.25 -15.06 -8.86
N LYS A 187 2.23 -14.22 -8.63
CA LYS A 187 0.86 -14.43 -9.09
C LYS A 187 0.19 -13.09 -9.36
N ILE A 188 -0.64 -13.04 -10.39
CA ILE A 188 -1.48 -11.87 -10.72
C ILE A 188 -2.93 -12.33 -10.66
N GLU A 189 -3.75 -11.65 -9.90
CA GLU A 189 -5.19 -11.91 -9.76
C GLU A 189 -5.97 -10.61 -9.86
N LYS A 190 -7.16 -10.70 -10.45
CA LYS A 190 -8.13 -9.60 -10.40
C LYS A 190 -8.91 -9.70 -9.09
N HIS A 191 -8.78 -8.67 -8.27
CA HIS A 191 -9.50 -8.55 -7.01
C HIS A 191 -10.57 -7.45 -7.13
N VAL A 192 -11.81 -7.80 -6.84
CA VAL A 192 -12.94 -6.87 -6.83
C VAL A 192 -13.31 -6.58 -5.39
N HIS A 193 -13.27 -5.31 -5.00
CA HIS A 193 -13.58 -4.86 -3.65
C HIS A 193 -14.31 -3.52 -3.67
N SER A 194 -14.96 -3.16 -2.57
CA SER A 194 -15.54 -1.85 -2.38
C SER A 194 -14.44 -0.79 -2.27
N TYR A 195 -14.63 0.34 -2.94
CA TYR A 195 -13.72 1.48 -2.88
C TYR A 195 -14.52 2.77 -2.62
N PRO A 196 -14.06 3.68 -1.75
CA PRO A 196 -14.80 4.90 -1.47
C PRO A 196 -14.80 5.84 -2.67
N HIS A 197 -15.98 6.37 -2.98
CA HIS A 197 -16.18 7.37 -4.03
C HIS A 197 -16.69 8.67 -3.41
N CYS A 198 -16.35 9.78 -4.06
CA CYS A 198 -16.87 11.10 -3.70
C CYS A 198 -18.39 11.14 -3.99
N TRP A 199 -19.21 11.44 -3.00
CA TRP A 199 -20.68 11.47 -3.12
C TRP A 199 -21.21 12.53 -4.08
N ARG A 200 -20.39 13.53 -4.46
CA ARG A 200 -20.77 14.58 -5.41
C ARG A 200 -20.38 14.27 -6.85
N THR A 201 -19.21 13.68 -7.06
CA THR A 201 -18.62 13.48 -8.39
C THR A 201 -18.60 12.03 -8.82
N ASP A 202 -18.93 11.13 -7.92
CA ASP A 202 -18.84 9.67 -8.09
C ASP A 202 -17.44 9.17 -8.54
N LYS A 203 -16.41 10.00 -8.37
CA LYS A 203 -15.03 9.62 -8.65
C LYS A 203 -14.41 8.92 -7.44
N PRO A 204 -13.51 7.93 -7.66
CA PRO A 204 -12.79 7.29 -6.58
C PRO A 204 -11.97 8.32 -5.78
N VAL A 205 -11.97 8.16 -4.45
CA VAL A 205 -11.21 9.05 -3.55
C VAL A 205 -9.72 8.73 -3.65
N LEU A 206 -8.87 9.74 -3.71
CA LEU A 206 -7.43 9.59 -3.54
C LEU A 206 -7.09 9.74 -2.05
N TYR A 207 -6.53 8.71 -1.45
CA TYR A 207 -5.89 8.85 -0.14
C TYR A 207 -4.61 9.66 -0.31
N TYR A 208 -4.50 10.76 0.44
CA TYR A 208 -3.42 11.72 0.27
C TYR A 208 -3.01 12.33 1.62
N PRO A 209 -1.73 12.47 1.92
CA PRO A 209 -1.26 13.12 3.13
C PRO A 209 -1.52 14.63 3.04
N LEU A 210 -2.31 15.16 3.95
CA LEU A 210 -2.61 16.58 4.06
C LEU A 210 -2.30 17.06 5.47
N ASP A 211 -1.62 18.19 5.57
CA ASP A 211 -1.47 18.89 6.83
C ASP A 211 -2.83 19.33 7.33
N SER A 212 -3.12 19.03 8.58
CA SER A 212 -4.42 19.31 9.18
C SER A 212 -4.27 19.77 10.62
N TRP A 213 -5.15 20.65 11.05
CA TRP A 213 -5.24 21.04 12.45
C TRP A 213 -6.04 20.02 13.24
N PHE A 214 -5.49 19.58 14.36
CA PHE A 214 -6.13 18.67 15.28
C PHE A 214 -6.36 19.32 16.62
N ILE A 215 -7.59 19.21 17.15
CA ILE A 215 -7.90 19.59 18.52
C ILE A 215 -7.94 18.32 19.36
N ARG A 216 -7.08 18.23 20.36
CA ARG A 216 -7.03 17.10 21.28
C ARG A 216 -8.20 17.17 22.27
N THR A 217 -9.41 16.88 21.79
CA THR A 217 -10.65 16.97 22.58
C THR A 217 -10.61 16.07 23.81
N THR A 218 -9.89 14.95 23.76
CA THR A 218 -9.70 14.06 24.93
C THR A 218 -9.01 14.72 26.11
N ALA A 219 -8.17 15.71 25.87
CA ALA A 219 -7.50 16.48 26.94
C ALA A 219 -8.47 17.41 27.71
N CYS A 220 -9.60 17.76 27.08
CA CYS A 220 -10.61 18.66 27.65
C CYS A 220 -11.93 17.95 27.96
N ARG A 221 -11.99 16.61 27.79
CA ARG A 221 -13.23 15.83 27.86
C ARG A 221 -14.00 16.06 29.15
N ASP A 222 -13.35 15.94 30.29
CA ASP A 222 -14.03 16.01 31.58
C ASP A 222 -14.57 17.43 31.83
N ARG A 223 -13.80 18.45 31.44
CA ARG A 223 -14.26 19.84 31.51
C ARG A 223 -15.42 20.13 30.55
N MET A 224 -15.41 19.52 29.36
CA MET A 224 -16.50 19.64 28.40
C MET A 224 -17.78 19.00 28.95
N ILE A 225 -17.70 17.85 29.62
CA ILE A 225 -18.80 17.17 30.24
C ILE A 225 -19.38 18.04 31.38
N GLU A 226 -18.50 18.56 32.26
CA GLU A 226 -18.88 19.46 33.35
C GLU A 226 -19.67 20.67 32.82
N LEU A 227 -19.11 21.35 31.81
CA LEU A 227 -19.77 22.51 31.19
C LEU A 227 -21.08 22.14 30.47
N ASN A 228 -21.13 21.00 29.77
CA ASN A 228 -22.34 20.52 29.13
C ASN A 228 -23.49 20.32 30.13
N ASN A 229 -23.19 19.84 31.34
CA ASN A 229 -24.18 19.64 32.42
C ASN A 229 -24.74 20.96 32.97
N THR A 230 -24.10 22.09 32.74
CA THR A 230 -24.60 23.41 33.13
C THR A 230 -25.58 24.01 32.13
N ILE A 231 -25.71 23.45 30.94
CA ILE A 231 -26.55 23.97 29.86
C ILE A 231 -28.02 23.58 30.13
N ASN A 232 -28.89 24.55 30.08
CA ASN A 232 -30.34 24.31 30.13
C ASN A 232 -30.87 23.99 28.72
N TRP A 233 -30.75 22.72 28.35
CA TRP A 233 -31.17 22.23 27.03
C TRP A 233 -32.70 22.33 26.83
N LYS A 234 -33.13 22.93 25.70
CA LYS A 234 -34.52 23.00 25.29
C LYS A 234 -34.68 22.52 23.83
N PRO A 235 -35.38 21.42 23.56
CA PRO A 235 -36.00 20.53 24.55
C PRO A 235 -34.96 19.77 25.37
N GLN A 236 -35.30 19.31 26.55
CA GLN A 236 -34.40 18.58 27.45
C GLN A 236 -33.80 17.31 26.80
N SER A 237 -34.55 16.70 25.87
CA SER A 237 -34.09 15.53 25.11
C SER A 237 -32.86 15.81 24.25
N THR A 238 -32.59 17.06 23.88
CA THR A 238 -31.36 17.43 23.15
C THR A 238 -30.11 17.20 24.01
N GLY A 239 -30.18 17.57 25.31
CA GLY A 239 -29.11 17.30 26.27
C GLY A 239 -28.97 15.81 26.56
N SER A 240 -30.02 15.20 27.10
CA SER A 240 -29.97 13.80 27.56
C SER A 240 -29.87 12.77 26.43
N GLY A 241 -30.42 13.06 25.26
CA GLY A 241 -30.47 12.12 24.15
C GLY A 241 -29.32 12.25 23.11
N ARG A 242 -28.75 13.44 22.95
CA ARG A 242 -27.77 13.72 21.90
C ARG A 242 -26.40 14.17 22.42
N PHE A 243 -26.38 15.18 23.29
CA PHE A 243 -25.13 15.80 23.77
C PHE A 243 -24.71 15.36 25.18
N GLY A 244 -25.55 14.62 25.90
CA GLY A 244 -25.28 14.13 27.25
C GLY A 244 -25.05 12.61 27.33
N LYS A 245 -24.78 11.96 26.18
CA LYS A 245 -24.42 10.53 26.10
C LYS A 245 -22.93 10.32 25.97
#